data_14e1c99c92ff2e605d6a3aad3d07b293
#
_entry.id   14e1c99c92ff2e605d6a3aad3d07b293
#
_cell.length_a   1.000
_cell.length_b   1.000
_cell.length_c   1.000
_cell.angle_alpha   90.00
_cell.angle_beta   90.00
_cell.angle_gamma   90.00
#
_symmetry.space_group_name_H-M   'P 1'
#
loop_
_entity.id
_entity.type
_entity.pdbx_description
1 polymer ?
#
loop_
_entity_poly.entity_id
_entity_poly.type
_entity_poly.pdbx_seq_one_letter_code
_entity_poly.pdbx_strand_id
1 'polypeptide(L)'
;MSKVFDLFIIGGGINGAGIARDAAGRGLSVCLADKGEIGGATSSWSTKLIHGGLRYLENYEFKLVRESLKEREIVYKIARHISKPIPFIIPHTDKIRPAWLIKFG
;
A
#
# COMPACT_ATOMS: atom_id res chain seq x y z
N MET A 1 26.73 -24.38 12.95
CA MET A 1 26.50 -24.13 11.51
C MET A 1 25.83 -22.78 11.37
N SER A 2 26.40 -21.85 10.59
CA SER A 2 25.75 -20.57 10.28
C SER A 2 24.54 -20.84 9.38
N LYS A 3 23.36 -20.36 9.80
CA LYS A 3 22.15 -20.49 8.99
C LYS A 3 22.26 -19.51 7.81
N VAL A 4 22.25 -20.02 6.60
CA VAL A 4 22.21 -19.23 5.37
C VAL A 4 20.75 -18.97 5.02
N PHE A 5 20.39 -17.72 4.74
CA PHE A 5 19.07 -17.33 4.27
C PHE A 5 19.10 -17.06 2.77
N ASP A 6 18.01 -17.37 2.07
CA ASP A 6 17.87 -17.07 0.64
C ASP A 6 17.70 -15.57 0.40
N LEU A 7 17.07 -14.86 1.35
CA LEU A 7 16.81 -13.44 1.25
C LEU A 7 17.05 -12.74 2.58
N PHE A 8 17.81 -11.65 2.56
CA PHE A 8 17.99 -10.75 3.68
C PHE A 8 17.37 -9.38 3.35
N ILE A 9 16.42 -8.92 4.17
CA ILE A 9 15.67 -7.69 3.97
C ILE A 9 16.10 -6.68 5.02
N ILE A 10 16.52 -5.50 4.58
CA ILE A 10 16.87 -4.38 5.45
C ILE A 10 15.70 -3.40 5.47
N GLY A 11 15.08 -3.24 6.64
CA GLY A 11 13.93 -2.38 6.86
C GLY A 11 12.61 -3.13 7.02
N GLY A 12 12.01 -3.02 8.20
CA GLY A 12 10.75 -3.67 8.60
C GLY A 12 9.50 -2.79 8.42
N GLY A 13 9.52 -1.82 7.51
CA GLY A 13 8.33 -1.07 7.12
C GLY A 13 7.37 -1.91 6.27
N ILE A 14 6.29 -1.28 5.76
CA ILE A 14 5.26 -1.98 4.98
C ILE A 14 5.83 -2.70 3.75
N ASN A 15 6.83 -2.11 3.08
CA ASN A 15 7.47 -2.71 1.91
C ASN A 15 8.29 -3.95 2.30
N GLY A 16 9.14 -3.83 3.34
CA GLY A 16 9.95 -4.96 3.81
C GLY A 16 9.08 -6.11 4.31
N ALA A 17 8.03 -5.82 5.06
CA ALA A 17 7.06 -6.81 5.51
C ALA A 17 6.34 -7.50 4.34
N GLY A 18 5.95 -6.73 3.32
CA GLY A 18 5.32 -7.25 2.10
C GLY A 18 6.25 -8.21 1.33
N ILE A 19 7.51 -7.81 1.14
CA ILE A 19 8.52 -8.63 0.48
C ILE A 19 8.79 -9.91 1.28
N ALA A 20 8.94 -9.79 2.60
CA ALA A 20 9.17 -10.94 3.48
C ALA A 20 8.03 -11.95 3.39
N ARG A 21 6.79 -11.47 3.43
CA ARG A 21 5.59 -12.31 3.31
C ARG A 21 5.53 -13.03 1.98
N ASP A 22 5.74 -12.33 0.87
CA ASP A 22 5.68 -12.91 -0.47
C ASP A 22 6.79 -13.95 -0.67
N ALA A 23 8.03 -13.63 -0.29
CA ALA A 23 9.15 -14.54 -0.40
C ALA A 23 8.96 -15.81 0.45
N ALA A 24 8.51 -15.65 1.70
CA ALA A 24 8.20 -16.79 2.57
C ALA A 24 7.05 -17.64 1.99
N GLY A 25 6.03 -17.02 1.41
CA GLY A 25 4.94 -17.72 0.73
C GLY A 25 5.39 -18.50 -0.50
N ARG A 26 6.51 -18.14 -1.09
CA ARG A 26 7.18 -18.88 -2.19
C ARG A 26 8.13 -19.96 -1.71
N GLY A 27 8.25 -20.17 -0.40
CA GLY A 27 9.12 -21.21 0.19
C GLY A 27 10.56 -20.78 0.42
N LEU A 28 10.88 -19.48 0.26
CA LEU A 28 12.22 -18.97 0.54
C LEU A 28 12.44 -18.77 2.04
N SER A 29 13.66 -19.03 2.50
CA SER A 29 14.09 -18.70 3.85
C SER A 29 14.45 -17.21 3.92
N VAL A 30 13.76 -16.46 4.78
CA VAL A 30 13.87 -15.00 4.84
C VAL A 30 14.36 -14.55 6.20
N CYS A 31 15.28 -13.58 6.20
CA CYS A 31 15.67 -12.84 7.38
C CYS A 31 15.36 -11.36 7.15
N LEU A 32 14.64 -10.74 8.08
CA LEU A 32 14.34 -9.32 8.06
C LEU A 32 14.96 -8.64 9.27
N ALA A 33 15.65 -7.55 9.05
CA ALA A 33 16.24 -6.72 10.12
C ALA A 33 15.84 -5.26 9.95
N ASP A 34 15.62 -4.60 11.08
CA ASP A 34 15.40 -3.15 11.15
C ASP A 34 16.35 -2.55 12.19
N LYS A 35 16.73 -1.30 12.00
CA LYS A 35 17.56 -0.57 12.97
C LYS A 35 16.80 -0.12 14.22
N GLY A 36 15.48 -0.18 14.20
CA GLY A 36 14.59 0.24 15.29
C GLY A 36 13.38 -0.68 15.38
N GLU A 37 12.24 -0.13 15.74
CA GLU A 37 10.97 -0.86 15.79
C GLU A 37 10.43 -1.16 14.40
N ILE A 38 9.89 -2.35 14.23
CA ILE A 38 9.22 -2.76 12.99
C ILE A 38 8.05 -1.82 12.70
N GLY A 39 8.06 -1.21 11.52
CA GLY A 39 7.07 -0.22 11.12
C GLY A 39 7.24 1.16 11.78
N GLY A 40 8.22 1.37 12.64
CA GLY A 40 8.40 2.58 13.45
C GLY A 40 8.75 3.87 12.69
N ALA A 41 9.15 3.75 11.42
CA ALA A 41 9.48 4.90 10.57
C ALA A 41 8.26 5.36 9.74
N THR A 42 8.42 5.58 8.45
CA THR A 42 7.41 6.11 7.51
C THR A 42 6.05 5.39 7.61
N SER A 43 6.05 4.07 7.81
CA SER A 43 4.80 3.30 7.93
C SER A 43 3.95 3.74 9.12
N SER A 44 4.56 4.09 10.26
CA SER A 44 3.83 4.62 11.42
C SER A 44 3.34 6.06 11.25
N TRP A 45 4.09 6.87 10.51
CA TRP A 45 3.79 8.29 10.29
C TRP A 45 2.89 8.54 9.06
N SER A 46 2.55 7.50 8.32
CA SER A 46 1.58 7.60 7.21
C SER A 46 0.15 7.77 7.73
N THR A 47 -0.74 8.28 6.90
CA THR A 47 -2.19 8.34 7.22
C THR A 47 -2.84 6.96 7.32
N LYS A 48 -2.14 5.91 6.92
CA LYS A 48 -2.64 4.52 6.81
C LYS A 48 -3.86 4.38 5.91
N LEU A 49 -4.09 5.38 5.07
CA LEU A 49 -5.16 5.40 4.10
C LEU A 49 -4.74 4.66 2.83
N ILE A 50 -5.47 3.61 2.49
CA ILE A 50 -5.28 2.85 1.25
C ILE A 50 -6.28 3.40 0.23
N HIS A 51 -5.78 4.08 -0.80
CA HIS A 51 -6.60 4.75 -1.82
C HIS A 51 -6.14 4.41 -3.23
N GLY A 52 -7.02 4.63 -4.22
CA GLY A 52 -6.74 4.34 -5.62
C GLY A 52 -5.95 5.43 -6.36
N GLY A 53 -5.46 6.46 -5.65
CA GLY A 53 -4.64 7.50 -6.27
C GLY A 53 -5.45 8.51 -7.10
N LEU A 54 -6.51 9.08 -6.55
CA LEU A 54 -7.32 10.12 -7.20
C LEU A 54 -6.50 11.25 -7.85
N ARG A 55 -5.33 11.56 -7.25
CA ARG A 55 -4.41 12.57 -7.77
C ARG A 55 -3.81 12.20 -9.14
N TYR A 56 -3.67 10.91 -9.44
CA TYR A 56 -3.14 10.44 -10.72
C TYR A 56 -4.15 10.60 -11.87
N LEU A 57 -5.45 10.68 -11.57
CA LEU A 57 -6.46 11.04 -12.57
C LEU A 57 -6.24 12.45 -13.13
N GLU A 58 -5.59 13.32 -12.36
CA GLU A 58 -5.26 14.66 -12.77
C GLU A 58 -4.29 14.69 -13.96
N ASN A 59 -3.42 13.73 -14.01
CA ASN A 59 -2.39 13.60 -15.03
C ASN A 59 -2.78 12.59 -16.12
N TYR A 60 -4.05 12.16 -16.15
CA TYR A 60 -4.55 11.14 -17.09
C TYR A 60 -3.82 9.80 -17.03
N GLU A 61 -3.23 9.46 -15.88
CA GLU A 61 -2.49 8.21 -15.67
C GLU A 61 -3.43 7.05 -15.33
N PHE A 62 -4.37 6.74 -16.21
CA PHE A 62 -5.41 5.72 -16.01
C PHE A 62 -4.86 4.34 -15.73
N LYS A 63 -3.71 3.98 -16.32
CA LYS A 63 -3.06 2.69 -16.07
C LYS A 63 -2.64 2.58 -14.62
N LEU A 64 -2.01 3.62 -14.08
CA LEU A 64 -1.54 3.64 -12.69
C LEU A 64 -2.72 3.61 -11.70
N VAL A 65 -3.80 4.33 -12.00
CA VAL A 65 -5.04 4.29 -11.19
C VAL A 65 -5.61 2.87 -11.17
N ARG A 66 -5.71 2.21 -12.32
CA ARG A 66 -6.23 0.84 -12.42
C ARG A 66 -5.38 -0.16 -11.62
N GLU A 67 -4.06 -0.03 -11.68
CA GLU A 67 -3.13 -0.86 -10.91
C GLU A 67 -3.31 -0.61 -9.40
N SER A 68 -3.36 0.65 -8.98
CA SER A 68 -3.57 1.03 -7.57
C SER A 68 -4.90 0.52 -7.02
N LEU A 69 -5.97 0.56 -7.80
CA LEU A 69 -7.27 0.03 -7.40
C LEU A 69 -7.26 -1.50 -7.23
N LYS A 70 -6.57 -2.22 -8.11
CA LYS A 70 -6.39 -3.67 -7.98
C LYS A 70 -5.60 -4.03 -6.72
N GLU A 71 -4.50 -3.34 -6.47
CA GLU A 71 -3.68 -3.55 -5.28
C GLU A 71 -4.46 -3.20 -4.00
N ARG A 72 -5.26 -2.13 -4.01
CA ARG A 72 -6.16 -1.80 -2.90
C ARG A 72 -7.09 -2.96 -2.55
N GLU A 73 -7.70 -3.59 -3.54
CA GLU A 73 -8.59 -4.74 -3.34
C GLU A 73 -7.84 -5.95 -2.77
N ILE A 74 -6.62 -6.21 -3.23
CA ILE A 74 -5.77 -7.29 -2.71
C ILE A 74 -5.45 -7.02 -1.24
N VAL A 75 -4.97 -5.82 -0.91
CA VAL A 75 -4.63 -5.41 0.46
C VAL A 75 -5.87 -5.48 1.35
N TYR A 76 -7.03 -5.02 0.88
CA TYR A 76 -8.28 -5.10 1.63
C TYR A 76 -8.66 -6.56 1.94
N LYS A 77 -8.49 -7.48 1.00
CA LYS A 77 -8.78 -8.91 1.21
C LYS A 77 -7.86 -9.57 2.24
N ILE A 78 -6.55 -9.31 2.16
CA ILE A 78 -5.57 -9.93 3.07
C ILE A 78 -5.55 -9.28 4.46
N ALA A 79 -5.97 -8.02 4.57
CA ALA A 79 -5.98 -7.25 5.81
C ALA A 79 -7.41 -6.86 6.27
N ARG A 80 -8.42 -7.64 5.92
CA ARG A 80 -9.83 -7.36 6.21
C ARG A 80 -10.10 -7.17 7.72
N HIS A 81 -9.33 -7.82 8.57
CA HIS A 81 -9.46 -7.73 10.03
C HIS A 81 -9.04 -6.36 10.60
N ILE A 82 -8.23 -5.59 9.87
CA ILE A 82 -7.76 -4.26 10.28
C ILE A 82 -8.15 -3.14 9.31
N SER A 83 -8.64 -3.47 8.12
CA SER A 83 -9.04 -2.51 7.08
C SER A 83 -10.55 -2.32 7.08
N LYS A 84 -10.99 -1.06 7.06
CA LYS A 84 -12.42 -0.70 6.97
C LYS A 84 -12.61 0.37 5.89
N PRO A 85 -13.68 0.27 5.07
CA PRO A 85 -14.04 1.36 4.17
C PRO A 85 -14.38 2.61 4.97
N ILE A 86 -13.89 3.76 4.52
CA ILE A 86 -14.16 5.06 5.13
C ILE A 86 -14.85 5.93 4.08
N PRO A 87 -15.99 6.56 4.37
CA PRO A 87 -16.61 7.51 3.46
C PRO A 87 -15.75 8.77 3.35
N PHE A 88 -15.51 9.20 2.12
CA PHE A 88 -14.79 10.43 1.82
C PHE A 88 -15.77 11.49 1.31
N ILE A 89 -15.73 12.66 1.91
CA ILE A 89 -16.47 13.83 1.45
C ILE A 89 -15.49 14.74 0.72
N ILE A 90 -15.67 14.87 -0.58
CA ILE A 90 -14.88 15.79 -1.41
C ILE A 90 -15.77 17.00 -1.69
N PRO A 91 -15.46 18.18 -1.12
CA PRO A 91 -16.21 19.38 -1.43
C PRO A 91 -16.02 19.71 -2.91
N HIS A 92 -17.13 19.86 -3.63
CA HIS A 92 -17.12 20.21 -5.05
C HIS A 92 -17.48 21.68 -5.20
N THR A 93 -16.62 22.45 -5.86
CA THR A 93 -16.87 23.84 -6.25
C THR A 93 -16.69 23.98 -7.75
N ASP A 94 -17.33 24.97 -8.38
CA ASP A 94 -17.25 25.21 -9.82
C ASP A 94 -15.84 25.47 -10.36
N LYS A 95 -14.89 25.72 -9.46
CA LYS A 95 -13.46 25.88 -9.76
C LYS A 95 -12.67 24.58 -9.70
N ILE A 96 -13.30 23.48 -9.24
CA ILE A 96 -12.71 22.16 -9.13
C ILE A 96 -13.34 21.30 -10.21
N ARG A 97 -12.62 20.32 -10.68
CA ARG A 97 -12.94 19.39 -11.79
C ARG A 97 -14.37 18.91 -11.85
N PRO A 98 -14.85 18.58 -13.04
CA PRO A 98 -16.20 18.06 -13.22
C PRO A 98 -16.43 16.79 -12.39
N ALA A 99 -17.57 16.72 -11.73
CA ALA A 99 -17.93 15.64 -10.79
C ALA A 99 -17.87 14.22 -11.41
N TRP A 100 -18.02 14.10 -12.73
CA TRP A 100 -17.91 12.82 -13.43
C TRP A 100 -16.50 12.24 -13.37
N LEU A 101 -15.45 13.08 -13.38
CA LEU A 101 -14.07 12.64 -13.29
C LEU A 101 -13.74 12.06 -11.89
N ILE A 102 -14.40 12.58 -10.85
CA ILE A 102 -14.23 12.11 -9.46
C ILE A 102 -14.91 10.76 -9.25
N LYS A 103 -15.98 10.46 -10.00
CA LYS A 103 -16.72 9.18 -9.91
C LYS A 103 -15.95 7.99 -10.49
N PHE A 104 -14.92 8.22 -11.30
CA PHE A 104 -14.11 7.16 -11.91
C PHE A 104 -12.90 6.72 -11.07
N GLY A 105 -12.60 7.34 -9.94
CA GLY A 105 -11.53 7.00 -8.98
C GLY A 105 -12.08 6.42 -7.71
#